data_6e3b425b6302182d59e408176f0939a1
#
_entry.id   6e3b425b6302182d59e408176f0939a1
#
_cell.length_a   1.000
_cell.length_b   1.000
_cell.length_c   1.000
_cell.angle_alpha   90.00
_cell.angle_beta   90.00
_cell.angle_gamma   90.00
#
_symmetry.space_group_name_H-M   'P 1'
#
loop_
_entity.id
_entity.type
_entity.pdbx_description
1 polymer ?
#
loop_
_entity_poly.entity_id
_entity_poly.type
_entity_poly.pdbx_seq_one_letter_code
_entity_poly.pdbx_strand_id
1 'polypeptide(L)'
;MDYKKLADLIYPNLEHDTQYYEELYPARDLPKGAEVLRTAPSPTGFIHLGNLYGALADERVAHQSKGVFFLRIEDTDLKRKVEGAVETIISVFDYFKIRFDEGAEVEPEGNYGPYYQRQRAEIYQTYAKKLIAEGKAYPCFCTEEELNEIREKQTALNVGTGYYGEWALWRNATYQQVENKIREKAPFVIRMRAMGNPEVKHTFHDEIKGDIVVTENNMDAVLIKNDGIPTYHFAHAIDDHLMHTTIVLRGEEWLGTLNIHLELFDMLGFELPRYAHTTVLMKIDETGTKRKLSKRKDPELSLDYYRQLGYHPYAIKIYLLTILNWNFEEWYLKNPDADIETFKFSLDKMGQSGTLFDLEKLNNICKTYLSKFTLEEMKDYLREFVTNYHKDDYNVYFGDEEKLDKILTLGMGLNLKKRRKDYINASQILDSISLYYDEFKTQKDEYRFDKELAGKVLKDFREAYSYQDDNNTWFEKVKTIGEKYGFTGDMKAYRANPEQFAGSVSDIAEMIRIAITGQKNSPDLWTIMQILGEETSLARLDEAIKEL
;
A
#
# COMPACT_ATOMS: atom_id res chain seq x y z
N MET A 1 4.90 43.02 -27.64
CA MET A 1 3.88 42.08 -28.10
C MET A 1 2.55 42.44 -27.45
N ASP A 2 1.45 42.37 -28.20
CA ASP A 2 0.11 42.48 -27.61
C ASP A 2 -0.31 41.10 -27.04
N TYR A 3 -0.09 40.93 -25.77
CA TYR A 3 -0.33 39.63 -25.08
C TYR A 3 -1.82 39.27 -24.98
N LYS A 4 -2.71 40.28 -24.91
CA LYS A 4 -4.17 40.02 -24.89
C LYS A 4 -4.62 39.44 -26.23
N LYS A 5 -4.18 40.08 -27.33
CA LYS A 5 -4.46 39.60 -28.69
C LYS A 5 -3.87 38.20 -28.92
N LEU A 6 -2.70 37.93 -28.36
CA LEU A 6 -2.08 36.59 -28.40
C LEU A 6 -2.93 35.55 -27.65
N ALA A 7 -3.39 35.88 -26.45
CA ALA A 7 -4.22 34.99 -25.63
C ALA A 7 -5.53 34.64 -26.35
N ASP A 8 -6.17 35.62 -26.99
CA ASP A 8 -7.39 35.43 -27.78
C ASP A 8 -7.15 34.63 -29.07
N LEU A 9 -5.98 34.73 -29.67
CA LEU A 9 -5.59 33.90 -30.81
C LEU A 9 -5.43 32.42 -30.41
N ILE A 10 -4.84 32.16 -29.25
CA ILE A 10 -4.61 30.79 -28.74
C ILE A 10 -5.87 30.15 -28.21
N TYR A 11 -6.66 30.89 -27.45
CA TYR A 11 -7.89 30.42 -26.80
C TYR A 11 -9.09 31.32 -27.17
N PRO A 12 -9.63 31.23 -28.41
CA PRO A 12 -10.69 32.12 -28.88
C PRO A 12 -12.08 31.81 -28.29
N ASN A 13 -12.31 30.58 -27.83
CA ASN A 13 -13.68 30.06 -27.57
C ASN A 13 -13.86 29.56 -26.13
N LEU A 14 -13.14 30.08 -25.14
CA LEU A 14 -13.40 29.75 -23.74
C LEU A 14 -14.67 30.45 -23.27
N GLU A 15 -15.57 29.69 -22.62
CA GLU A 15 -16.88 30.20 -22.20
C GLU A 15 -16.78 31.06 -20.93
N HIS A 16 -15.80 30.77 -20.07
CA HIS A 16 -15.67 31.39 -18.75
C HIS A 16 -14.28 32.01 -18.57
N ASP A 17 -14.21 33.01 -17.69
CA ASP A 17 -12.96 33.58 -17.21
C ASP A 17 -12.54 32.99 -15.84
N THR A 18 -11.40 33.42 -15.31
CA THR A 18 -10.92 32.93 -14.03
C THR A 18 -11.81 33.35 -12.86
N GLN A 19 -12.49 34.50 -12.95
CA GLN A 19 -13.37 34.96 -11.88
C GLN A 19 -14.58 34.04 -11.73
N TYR A 20 -15.13 33.55 -12.84
CA TYR A 20 -16.21 32.54 -12.80
C TYR A 20 -15.81 31.31 -11.98
N TYR A 21 -14.59 30.78 -12.15
CA TYR A 21 -14.14 29.61 -11.39
C TYR A 21 -13.86 29.92 -9.93
N GLU A 22 -13.36 31.12 -9.60
CA GLU A 22 -13.22 31.55 -8.20
C GLU A 22 -14.59 31.66 -7.50
N GLU A 23 -15.62 32.08 -8.19
CA GLU A 23 -16.98 32.15 -7.67
C GLU A 23 -17.67 30.78 -7.60
N LEU A 24 -17.37 29.87 -8.55
CA LEU A 24 -17.88 28.50 -8.59
C LEU A 24 -17.34 27.64 -7.43
N TYR A 25 -16.10 27.88 -7.03
CA TYR A 25 -15.44 27.15 -5.96
C TYR A 25 -15.13 28.08 -4.77
N PRO A 26 -16.16 28.49 -4.00
CA PRO A 26 -15.97 29.41 -2.89
C PRO A 26 -15.19 28.78 -1.75
N ALA A 27 -14.65 29.61 -0.85
CA ALA A 27 -14.00 29.15 0.36
C ALA A 27 -14.87 28.16 1.14
N ARG A 28 -14.26 27.12 1.69
CA ARG A 28 -14.94 26.08 2.45
C ARG A 28 -15.45 26.62 3.79
N ASP A 29 -16.66 26.27 4.19
CA ASP A 29 -17.21 26.57 5.51
C ASP A 29 -16.73 25.50 6.51
N LEU A 30 -15.54 25.69 7.04
CA LEU A 30 -14.89 24.75 7.96
C LEU A 30 -14.49 25.44 9.28
N PRO A 31 -14.38 24.68 10.37
CA PRO A 31 -13.88 25.21 11.64
C PRO A 31 -12.48 25.82 11.50
N LYS A 32 -12.20 26.85 12.29
CA LYS A 32 -10.85 27.45 12.31
C LYS A 32 -9.78 26.41 12.62
N GLY A 33 -8.78 26.31 11.76
CA GLY A 33 -7.68 25.35 11.89
C GLY A 33 -8.00 23.96 11.32
N ALA A 34 -9.14 23.79 10.66
CA ALA A 34 -9.43 22.60 9.87
C ALA A 34 -8.52 22.54 8.64
N GLU A 35 -8.00 21.33 8.34
CA GLU A 35 -7.08 21.11 7.25
C GLU A 35 -7.77 20.38 6.09
N VAL A 36 -7.43 20.79 4.89
CA VAL A 36 -7.93 20.17 3.65
C VAL A 36 -6.76 19.48 2.95
N LEU A 37 -6.86 18.17 2.83
CA LEU A 37 -5.82 17.34 2.21
C LEU A 37 -6.41 16.45 1.11
N ARG A 38 -5.57 15.91 0.27
CA ARG A 38 -6.00 15.05 -0.84
C ARG A 38 -4.99 13.95 -1.15
N THR A 39 -5.53 12.79 -1.44
CA THR A 39 -4.81 11.76 -2.18
C THR A 39 -5.12 11.91 -3.66
N ALA A 40 -4.09 11.96 -4.49
CA ALA A 40 -4.22 12.28 -5.92
C ALA A 40 -3.47 11.26 -6.80
N PRO A 41 -3.92 9.99 -6.88
CA PRO A 41 -3.26 8.96 -7.65
C PRO A 41 -3.50 9.12 -9.15
N SER A 42 -2.48 8.77 -9.95
CA SER A 42 -2.63 8.59 -11.39
C SER A 42 -3.15 7.17 -11.71
N PRO A 43 -4.10 6.99 -12.65
CA PRO A 43 -4.70 5.69 -12.97
C PRO A 43 -3.78 4.85 -13.85
N THR A 44 -2.61 4.45 -13.32
CA THR A 44 -1.59 3.65 -14.03
C THR A 44 -1.68 2.16 -13.73
N GLY A 45 -2.73 1.70 -13.05
CA GLY A 45 -3.00 0.30 -12.71
C GLY A 45 -2.13 -0.29 -11.59
N PHE A 46 -1.26 0.49 -10.97
CA PHE A 46 -0.42 0.03 -9.86
C PHE A 46 -0.50 1.00 -8.70
N ILE A 47 -1.18 0.55 -7.65
CA ILE A 47 -1.19 1.25 -6.36
C ILE A 47 -0.28 0.50 -5.38
N HIS A 48 0.53 1.23 -4.64
CA HIS A 48 1.57 0.66 -3.80
C HIS A 48 1.50 1.15 -2.35
N LEU A 49 2.25 0.48 -1.48
CA LEU A 49 2.27 0.76 -0.05
C LEU A 49 2.59 2.23 0.28
N GLY A 50 3.40 2.91 -0.55
CA GLY A 50 3.67 4.34 -0.41
C GLY A 50 2.45 5.22 -0.63
N ASN A 51 1.51 4.81 -1.50
CA ASN A 51 0.24 5.53 -1.69
C ASN A 51 -0.64 5.40 -0.43
N LEU A 52 -0.74 4.20 0.14
CA LEU A 52 -1.48 3.97 1.38
C LEU A 52 -0.84 4.70 2.56
N TYR A 53 0.51 4.71 2.62
CA TYR A 53 1.29 5.42 3.63
C TYR A 53 0.98 6.93 3.62
N GLY A 54 0.95 7.55 2.42
CA GLY A 54 0.57 8.95 2.25
C GLY A 54 -0.91 9.19 2.57
N ALA A 55 -1.81 8.38 2.01
CA ALA A 55 -3.25 8.53 2.21
C ALA A 55 -3.67 8.40 3.68
N LEU A 56 -3.03 7.51 4.45
CA LEU A 56 -3.27 7.39 5.88
C LEU A 56 -2.83 8.65 6.64
N ALA A 57 -1.70 9.26 6.26
CA ALA A 57 -1.25 10.51 6.86
C ALA A 57 -2.19 11.68 6.51
N ASP A 58 -2.61 11.78 5.23
CA ASP A 58 -3.61 12.76 4.78
C ASP A 58 -4.93 12.62 5.57
N GLU A 59 -5.48 11.40 5.64
CA GLU A 59 -6.71 11.09 6.38
C GLU A 59 -6.59 11.52 7.86
N ARG A 60 -5.47 11.16 8.50
CA ARG A 60 -5.24 11.48 9.93
C ARG A 60 -5.19 12.98 10.19
N VAL A 61 -4.47 13.74 9.38
CA VAL A 61 -4.35 15.20 9.53
C VAL A 61 -5.69 15.88 9.28
N ALA A 62 -6.39 15.53 8.21
CA ALA A 62 -7.67 16.10 7.85
C ALA A 62 -8.74 15.83 8.93
N HIS A 63 -9.00 14.57 9.26
CA HIS A 63 -10.07 14.20 10.19
C HIS A 63 -9.81 14.66 11.62
N GLN A 64 -8.58 14.60 12.08
CA GLN A 64 -8.18 15.06 13.42
C GLN A 64 -8.36 16.58 13.59
N SER A 65 -8.21 17.36 12.50
CA SER A 65 -8.48 18.80 12.48
C SER A 65 -9.94 19.17 12.24
N LYS A 66 -10.83 18.19 12.01
CA LYS A 66 -12.21 18.36 11.54
C LYS A 66 -12.29 19.04 10.17
N GLY A 67 -11.33 18.75 9.33
CA GLY A 67 -11.23 19.23 7.97
C GLY A 67 -11.78 18.23 6.96
N VAL A 68 -11.24 18.25 5.74
CA VAL A 68 -11.73 17.45 4.60
C VAL A 68 -10.57 16.68 3.98
N PHE A 69 -10.81 15.40 3.72
CA PHE A 69 -9.91 14.54 2.96
C PHE A 69 -10.59 14.06 1.68
N PHE A 70 -10.02 14.40 0.51
CA PHE A 70 -10.67 14.09 -0.77
C PHE A 70 -9.80 13.27 -1.72
N LEU A 71 -10.48 12.55 -2.63
CA LEU A 71 -9.86 11.77 -3.70
C LEU A 71 -9.92 12.51 -5.03
N ARG A 72 -8.76 12.83 -5.63
CA ARG A 72 -8.65 13.40 -6.98
C ARG A 72 -7.91 12.42 -7.89
N ILE A 73 -8.44 12.16 -9.07
CA ILE A 73 -7.80 11.29 -10.06
C ILE A 73 -6.99 12.14 -11.05
N GLU A 74 -5.67 11.93 -11.05
CA GLU A 74 -4.73 12.63 -11.94
C GLU A 74 -4.54 11.85 -13.24
N ASP A 75 -5.54 11.91 -14.12
CA ASP A 75 -5.64 11.18 -15.38
C ASP A 75 -5.12 11.98 -16.60
N THR A 76 -4.20 12.91 -16.39
CA THR A 76 -3.65 13.77 -17.44
C THR A 76 -2.76 13.03 -18.45
N ASP A 77 -2.21 11.86 -18.12
CA ASP A 77 -1.35 11.05 -18.98
C ASP A 77 -2.07 9.81 -19.53
N LEU A 78 -2.64 9.93 -20.74
CA LEU A 78 -3.34 8.81 -21.39
C LEU A 78 -2.42 7.67 -21.83
N LYS A 79 -1.14 7.93 -22.08
CA LYS A 79 -0.20 6.89 -22.53
C LYS A 79 0.03 5.82 -21.47
N ARG A 80 -0.16 6.18 -20.20
CA ARG A 80 0.02 5.30 -19.04
C ARG A 80 -1.30 4.89 -18.38
N LYS A 81 -2.45 5.36 -18.90
CA LYS A 81 -3.76 4.97 -18.36
C LYS A 81 -4.01 3.49 -18.59
N VAL A 82 -4.42 2.77 -17.55
CA VAL A 82 -4.84 1.38 -17.58
C VAL A 82 -6.34 1.32 -17.35
N GLU A 83 -7.04 0.53 -18.15
CA GLU A 83 -8.48 0.29 -17.97
C GLU A 83 -8.74 -0.41 -16.63
N GLY A 84 -9.78 -0.01 -15.89
CA GLY A 84 -10.10 -0.55 -14.57
C GLY A 84 -9.18 -0.05 -13.44
N ALA A 85 -8.23 0.86 -13.72
CA ALA A 85 -7.30 1.33 -12.71
C ALA A 85 -7.95 2.19 -11.62
N VAL A 86 -8.97 2.98 -11.97
CA VAL A 86 -9.67 3.83 -10.99
C VAL A 86 -10.47 2.95 -10.03
N GLU A 87 -11.21 1.99 -10.54
CA GLU A 87 -11.96 1.00 -9.75
C GLU A 87 -11.02 0.21 -8.82
N THR A 88 -9.84 -0.14 -9.30
CA THR A 88 -8.81 -0.80 -8.49
C THR A 88 -8.35 0.12 -7.35
N ILE A 89 -8.05 1.40 -7.63
CA ILE A 89 -7.64 2.39 -6.63
C ILE A 89 -8.69 2.50 -5.53
N ILE A 90 -9.95 2.66 -5.90
CA ILE A 90 -11.08 2.82 -4.96
C ILE A 90 -11.24 1.55 -4.12
N SER A 91 -11.29 0.38 -4.76
CA SER A 91 -11.41 -0.92 -4.11
C SER A 91 -10.27 -1.18 -3.10
N VAL A 92 -9.05 -0.72 -3.42
CA VAL A 92 -7.90 -0.86 -2.52
C VAL A 92 -8.06 0.05 -1.30
N PHE A 93 -8.40 1.32 -1.50
CA PHE A 93 -8.60 2.24 -0.37
C PHE A 93 -9.78 1.80 0.52
N ASP A 94 -10.87 1.29 -0.07
CA ASP A 94 -11.99 0.72 0.68
C ASP A 94 -11.56 -0.50 1.51
N TYR A 95 -10.79 -1.42 0.94
CA TYR A 95 -10.25 -2.57 1.68
C TYR A 95 -9.46 -2.12 2.91
N PHE A 96 -8.58 -1.11 2.78
CA PHE A 96 -7.80 -0.58 3.90
C PHE A 96 -8.58 0.40 4.77
N LYS A 97 -9.88 0.59 4.51
CA LYS A 97 -10.76 1.48 5.29
C LYS A 97 -10.21 2.91 5.37
N ILE A 98 -9.67 3.42 4.26
CA ILE A 98 -9.36 4.83 4.06
C ILE A 98 -10.66 5.52 3.68
N ARG A 99 -11.05 6.54 4.41
CA ARG A 99 -12.35 7.21 4.24
C ARG A 99 -12.16 8.61 3.68
N PHE A 100 -12.63 8.79 2.46
CA PHE A 100 -12.73 10.11 1.83
C PHE A 100 -14.05 10.78 2.18
N ASP A 101 -14.02 12.09 2.36
CA ASP A 101 -15.23 12.90 2.64
C ASP A 101 -15.91 13.33 1.34
N GLU A 102 -15.15 13.47 0.25
CA GLU A 102 -15.61 13.81 -1.11
C GLU A 102 -14.59 13.33 -2.15
N GLY A 103 -14.93 13.38 -3.44
CA GLY A 103 -13.96 13.06 -4.49
C GLY A 103 -14.52 12.19 -5.61
N ALA A 104 -13.63 11.72 -6.48
CA ALA A 104 -13.97 10.82 -7.58
C ALA A 104 -14.57 9.52 -7.05
N GLU A 105 -15.77 9.15 -7.52
CA GLU A 105 -16.52 7.94 -7.12
C GLU A 105 -16.79 7.85 -5.60
N VAL A 106 -16.79 8.98 -4.90
CA VAL A 106 -17.11 9.08 -3.47
C VAL A 106 -18.53 9.62 -3.32
N GLU A 107 -19.29 9.11 -2.35
CA GLU A 107 -20.63 9.60 -2.05
C GLU A 107 -20.68 10.23 -0.63
N PRO A 108 -21.02 11.50 -0.51
CA PRO A 108 -21.35 12.44 -1.60
C PRO A 108 -20.10 12.87 -2.39
N GLU A 109 -20.24 13.13 -3.70
CA GLU A 109 -19.13 13.56 -4.53
C GLU A 109 -18.47 14.85 -4.03
N GLY A 110 -19.24 15.77 -3.47
CA GLY A 110 -18.79 17.07 -2.99
C GLY A 110 -19.03 18.20 -4.01
N ASN A 111 -18.64 19.43 -3.63
CA ASN A 111 -18.95 20.64 -4.39
C ASN A 111 -17.76 21.21 -5.19
N TYR A 112 -16.60 20.57 -5.14
CA TYR A 112 -15.34 21.07 -5.75
C TYR A 112 -14.94 20.25 -6.99
N GLY A 113 -15.83 19.34 -7.45
CA GLY A 113 -15.65 18.56 -8.66
C GLY A 113 -15.70 19.37 -9.96
N PRO A 114 -15.48 18.73 -11.11
CA PRO A 114 -15.15 17.30 -11.24
C PRO A 114 -13.81 16.95 -10.63
N TYR A 115 -13.70 15.74 -10.04
CA TYR A 115 -12.46 15.27 -9.39
C TYR A 115 -11.55 14.45 -10.31
N TYR A 116 -11.86 14.41 -11.60
CA TYR A 116 -10.99 13.89 -12.66
C TYR A 116 -10.34 15.05 -13.39
N GLN A 117 -9.01 15.10 -13.43
CA GLN A 117 -8.30 16.25 -14.00
C GLN A 117 -8.62 16.49 -15.47
N ARG A 118 -8.81 15.45 -16.28
CA ARG A 118 -9.18 15.64 -17.70
C ARG A 118 -10.51 16.33 -17.89
N GLN A 119 -11.46 16.16 -16.99
CA GLN A 119 -12.77 16.82 -17.05
C GLN A 119 -12.69 18.32 -16.74
N ARG A 120 -11.55 18.78 -16.18
CA ARG A 120 -11.28 20.17 -15.83
C ARG A 120 -10.47 20.92 -16.89
N ALA A 121 -10.34 20.38 -18.10
CA ALA A 121 -9.46 20.92 -19.15
C ALA A 121 -9.72 22.40 -19.44
N GLU A 122 -10.98 22.84 -19.49
CA GLU A 122 -11.34 24.25 -19.73
C GLU A 122 -10.84 25.18 -18.62
N ILE A 123 -10.91 24.74 -17.35
CA ILE A 123 -10.39 25.50 -16.20
C ILE A 123 -8.91 25.80 -16.41
N TYR A 124 -8.11 24.79 -16.72
CA TYR A 124 -6.67 24.96 -16.93
C TYR A 124 -6.37 25.86 -18.14
N GLN A 125 -7.11 25.72 -19.24
CA GLN A 125 -6.96 26.56 -20.43
C GLN A 125 -7.31 28.02 -20.12
N THR A 126 -8.30 28.27 -19.27
CA THR A 126 -8.69 29.62 -18.83
C THR A 126 -7.57 30.29 -18.03
N TYR A 127 -6.95 29.57 -17.08
CA TYR A 127 -5.80 30.11 -16.35
C TYR A 127 -4.56 30.25 -17.24
N ALA A 128 -4.34 29.35 -18.21
CA ALA A 128 -3.27 29.48 -19.18
C ALA A 128 -3.49 30.74 -20.08
N LYS A 129 -4.74 31.00 -20.51
CA LYS A 129 -5.11 32.23 -21.26
C LYS A 129 -4.78 33.48 -20.44
N LYS A 130 -5.11 33.52 -19.15
CA LYS A 130 -4.76 34.62 -18.24
C LYS A 130 -3.24 34.83 -18.21
N LEU A 131 -2.45 33.78 -17.99
CA LEU A 131 -1.00 33.89 -17.94
C LEU A 131 -0.40 34.38 -19.29
N ILE A 132 -0.95 33.96 -20.43
CA ILE A 132 -0.53 34.47 -21.76
C ILE A 132 -0.87 35.95 -21.87
N ALA A 133 -2.09 36.37 -21.48
CA ALA A 133 -2.50 37.77 -21.54
C ALA A 133 -1.66 38.70 -20.63
N GLU A 134 -1.10 38.14 -19.55
CA GLU A 134 -0.16 38.84 -18.65
C GLU A 134 1.30 38.73 -19.11
N GLY A 135 1.59 38.03 -20.22
CA GLY A 135 2.95 37.80 -20.70
C GLY A 135 3.78 36.82 -19.88
N LYS A 136 3.15 36.10 -18.95
CA LYS A 136 3.78 35.11 -18.07
C LYS A 136 3.83 33.68 -18.65
N ALA A 137 3.14 33.45 -19.78
CA ALA A 137 3.18 32.19 -20.53
C ALA A 137 3.22 32.47 -22.04
N TYR A 138 3.63 31.49 -22.82
CA TYR A 138 3.74 31.63 -24.27
C TYR A 138 3.61 30.26 -24.99
N PRO A 139 3.17 30.24 -26.26
CA PRO A 139 3.14 29.04 -27.08
C PRO A 139 4.54 28.65 -27.57
N CYS A 140 4.86 27.38 -27.53
CA CYS A 140 6.11 26.81 -27.99
C CYS A 140 5.84 25.75 -29.06
N PHE A 141 6.40 25.92 -30.25
CA PHE A 141 6.23 25.04 -31.41
C PHE A 141 7.46 24.16 -31.66
N CYS A 142 8.37 24.03 -30.70
CA CYS A 142 9.54 23.17 -30.86
C CYS A 142 9.11 21.72 -31.08
N THR A 143 9.76 21.09 -32.06
CA THR A 143 9.64 19.62 -32.29
C THR A 143 10.48 18.84 -31.28
N GLU A 144 10.28 17.52 -31.23
CA GLU A 144 11.12 16.64 -30.39
C GLU A 144 12.58 16.67 -30.83
N GLU A 145 12.83 16.78 -32.14
CA GLU A 145 14.18 16.86 -32.74
C GLU A 145 14.88 18.14 -32.26
N GLU A 146 14.21 19.30 -32.35
CA GLU A 146 14.77 20.57 -31.88
C GLU A 146 15.07 20.54 -30.38
N LEU A 147 14.19 19.94 -29.57
CA LEU A 147 14.42 19.79 -28.13
C LEU A 147 15.59 18.85 -27.83
N ASN A 148 15.77 17.79 -28.62
CA ASN A 148 16.91 16.89 -28.48
C ASN A 148 18.22 17.58 -28.89
N GLU A 149 18.24 18.34 -29.99
CA GLU A 149 19.41 19.14 -30.39
C GLU A 149 19.83 20.15 -29.30
N ILE A 150 18.85 20.83 -28.68
CA ILE A 150 19.11 21.72 -27.55
C ILE A 150 19.79 20.96 -26.42
N ARG A 151 19.26 19.80 -26.06
CA ARG A 151 19.79 18.98 -24.96
C ARG A 151 21.22 18.49 -25.26
N GLU A 152 21.48 18.06 -26.50
CA GLU A 152 22.82 17.63 -26.93
C GLU A 152 23.84 18.78 -26.85
N LYS A 153 23.46 19.97 -27.32
CA LYS A 153 24.31 21.17 -27.25
C LYS A 153 24.60 21.57 -25.80
N GLN A 154 23.57 21.57 -24.94
CA GLN A 154 23.74 21.86 -23.52
C GLN A 154 24.66 20.82 -22.82
N THR A 155 24.52 19.57 -23.14
CA THR A 155 25.38 18.50 -22.61
C THR A 155 26.82 18.66 -23.07
N ALA A 156 27.04 18.98 -24.35
CA ALA A 156 28.37 19.23 -24.91
C ALA A 156 29.07 20.44 -24.26
N LEU A 157 28.29 21.44 -23.87
CA LEU A 157 28.79 22.65 -23.18
C LEU A 157 28.89 22.48 -21.65
N ASN A 158 28.48 21.30 -21.12
CA ASN A 158 28.43 21.02 -19.70
C ASN A 158 27.60 22.02 -18.89
N VAL A 159 26.47 22.47 -19.46
CA VAL A 159 25.49 23.31 -18.78
C VAL A 159 24.23 22.50 -18.43
N GLY A 160 23.42 23.02 -17.52
CA GLY A 160 22.17 22.36 -17.14
C GLY A 160 21.24 22.16 -18.35
N THR A 161 20.73 20.93 -18.52
CA THR A 161 19.80 20.61 -19.61
C THR A 161 18.41 21.12 -19.30
N GLY A 162 17.71 21.69 -20.28
CA GLY A 162 16.34 22.17 -20.13
C GLY A 162 15.97 23.25 -21.13
N TYR A 163 14.76 23.78 -21.01
CA TYR A 163 14.24 24.82 -21.89
C TYR A 163 14.16 26.15 -21.12
N TYR A 164 15.18 26.99 -21.26
CA TYR A 164 15.35 28.23 -20.51
C TYR A 164 16.25 29.23 -21.22
N GLY A 165 16.18 30.51 -20.88
CA GLY A 165 17.05 31.55 -21.36
C GLY A 165 17.15 31.61 -22.89
N GLU A 166 18.38 31.58 -23.44
CA GLU A 166 18.66 31.54 -24.88
C GLU A 166 18.27 30.20 -25.55
N TRP A 167 18.19 29.12 -24.77
CA TRP A 167 17.74 27.82 -25.24
C TRP A 167 16.24 27.75 -25.47
N ALA A 168 15.47 28.73 -24.96
CA ALA A 168 14.01 28.78 -25.09
C ALA A 168 13.64 29.53 -26.40
N LEU A 169 13.75 28.83 -27.52
CA LEU A 169 13.63 29.39 -28.89
C LEU A 169 12.36 30.22 -29.13
N TRP A 170 11.22 29.79 -28.56
CA TRP A 170 9.93 30.45 -28.75
C TRP A 170 9.59 31.50 -27.68
N ARG A 171 10.42 31.63 -26.65
CA ARG A 171 10.20 32.56 -25.54
C ARG A 171 10.00 34.00 -25.96
N ASN A 172 10.75 34.46 -27.00
CA ASN A 172 10.73 35.82 -27.51
C ASN A 172 10.18 35.91 -28.95
N ALA A 173 9.39 34.89 -29.37
CA ALA A 173 8.75 34.91 -30.69
C ALA A 173 7.81 36.11 -30.84
N THR A 174 7.76 36.70 -32.03
CA THR A 174 6.83 37.78 -32.34
C THR A 174 5.40 37.26 -32.53
N TYR A 175 4.42 38.17 -32.40
CA TYR A 175 3.01 37.83 -32.68
C TYR A 175 2.85 37.20 -34.08
N GLN A 176 3.52 37.78 -35.11
CA GLN A 176 3.42 37.30 -36.49
C GLN A 176 3.98 35.89 -36.67
N GLN A 177 5.07 35.54 -35.97
CA GLN A 177 5.64 34.19 -36.01
C GLN A 177 4.66 33.17 -35.41
N VAL A 178 4.04 33.52 -34.27
CA VAL A 178 3.03 32.66 -33.63
C VAL A 178 1.80 32.55 -34.51
N GLU A 179 1.24 33.67 -35.04
CA GLU A 179 0.05 33.66 -35.89
C GLU A 179 0.27 32.79 -37.13
N ASN A 180 1.45 32.85 -37.77
CA ASN A 180 1.78 32.02 -38.92
C ASN A 180 1.73 30.52 -38.53
N LYS A 181 2.33 30.15 -37.41
CA LYS A 181 2.31 28.76 -36.93
C LYS A 181 0.91 28.24 -36.59
N ILE A 182 0.07 29.10 -36.01
CA ILE A 182 -1.34 28.76 -35.73
C ILE A 182 -2.11 28.56 -37.06
N ARG A 183 -1.90 29.41 -38.04
CA ARG A 183 -2.50 29.28 -39.39
C ARG A 183 -2.05 28.00 -40.11
N GLU A 184 -0.79 27.61 -39.93
CA GLU A 184 -0.23 26.34 -40.41
C GLU A 184 -0.78 25.13 -39.65
N LYS A 185 -1.57 25.31 -38.58
CA LYS A 185 -2.03 24.27 -37.65
C LYS A 185 -0.88 23.47 -37.05
N ALA A 186 0.26 24.08 -36.83
CA ALA A 186 1.40 23.43 -36.19
C ALA A 186 1.07 23.09 -34.74
N PRO A 187 1.39 21.89 -34.27
CA PRO A 187 1.18 21.51 -32.88
C PRO A 187 2.05 22.36 -31.95
N PHE A 188 1.53 22.73 -30.81
CA PHE A 188 2.25 23.53 -29.82
C PHE A 188 1.90 23.11 -28.38
N VAL A 189 2.74 23.52 -27.46
CA VAL A 189 2.51 23.46 -26.02
C VAL A 189 2.52 24.87 -25.45
N ILE A 190 1.86 25.08 -24.31
CA ILE A 190 2.00 26.32 -23.55
C ILE A 190 3.07 26.13 -22.49
N ARG A 191 4.05 27.05 -22.46
CA ARG A 191 5.09 27.05 -21.42
C ARG A 191 4.96 28.28 -20.53
N MET A 192 5.30 28.12 -19.25
CA MET A 192 5.54 29.27 -18.38
C MET A 192 6.76 30.06 -18.85
N ARG A 193 6.78 31.35 -18.55
CA ARG A 193 7.94 32.19 -18.68
C ARG A 193 8.60 32.35 -17.32
N ALA A 194 9.52 31.46 -16.99
CA ALA A 194 10.23 31.50 -15.72
C ALA A 194 11.03 32.80 -15.56
N MET A 195 10.96 33.40 -14.39
CA MET A 195 11.58 34.67 -14.07
C MET A 195 12.69 34.56 -13.03
N GLY A 196 12.85 33.39 -12.41
CA GLY A 196 13.80 33.20 -11.34
C GLY A 196 15.25 33.09 -11.80
N ASN A 197 16.14 33.26 -10.84
CA ASN A 197 17.59 33.11 -11.01
C ASN A 197 18.06 31.91 -10.15
N PRO A 198 18.60 30.84 -10.75
CA PRO A 198 19.02 29.64 -10.01
C PRO A 198 20.20 29.87 -9.03
N GLU A 199 20.90 31.02 -9.13
CA GLU A 199 21.91 31.43 -8.15
C GLU A 199 21.31 31.95 -6.85
N VAL A 200 20.02 32.35 -6.87
CA VAL A 200 19.29 32.82 -5.69
C VAL A 200 18.69 31.66 -4.95
N LYS A 201 18.87 31.62 -3.64
CA LYS A 201 18.41 30.56 -2.74
C LYS A 201 17.50 31.15 -1.67
N HIS A 202 16.43 30.42 -1.40
CA HIS A 202 15.48 30.74 -0.34
C HIS A 202 15.38 29.58 0.65
N THR A 203 15.11 29.89 1.91
CA THR A 203 14.71 28.90 2.89
C THR A 203 13.21 28.68 2.76
N PHE A 204 12.81 27.43 2.59
CA PHE A 204 11.43 27.00 2.53
C PHE A 204 11.15 26.05 3.69
N HIS A 205 10.06 26.27 4.40
CA HIS A 205 9.64 25.40 5.50
C HIS A 205 8.73 24.29 4.99
N ASP A 206 9.16 23.03 5.21
CA ASP A 206 8.39 21.82 4.94
C ASP A 206 7.93 21.19 6.25
N GLU A 207 6.66 20.81 6.36
CA GLU A 207 6.04 20.32 7.61
C GLU A 207 6.70 19.02 8.14
N ILE A 208 7.40 18.26 7.29
CA ILE A 208 8.11 17.01 7.68
C ILE A 208 9.63 17.22 7.66
N LYS A 209 10.17 17.81 6.59
CA LYS A 209 11.61 17.96 6.41
C LYS A 209 12.21 19.12 7.20
N GLY A 210 11.35 20.03 7.73
CA GLY A 210 11.78 21.28 8.32
C GLY A 210 12.28 22.26 7.28
N ASP A 211 13.24 23.11 7.65
CA ASP A 211 13.77 24.14 6.76
C ASP A 211 14.70 23.54 5.70
N ILE A 212 14.31 23.69 4.44
CA ILE A 212 15.08 23.25 3.26
C ILE A 212 15.48 24.43 2.40
N VAL A 213 16.58 24.28 1.67
CA VAL A 213 17.06 25.31 0.73
C VAL A 213 16.51 25.00 -0.67
N VAL A 214 15.80 25.95 -1.26
CA VAL A 214 15.25 25.88 -2.61
C VAL A 214 15.84 27.00 -3.46
N THR A 215 16.29 26.69 -4.69
CA THR A 215 16.74 27.69 -5.67
C THR A 215 15.55 28.22 -6.46
N GLU A 216 15.62 29.45 -6.95
CA GLU A 216 14.59 29.95 -7.87
C GLU A 216 14.57 29.14 -9.18
N ASN A 217 13.38 29.07 -9.78
CA ASN A 217 13.18 28.35 -11.04
C ASN A 217 13.55 29.24 -12.25
N ASN A 218 14.37 28.72 -13.16
CA ASN A 218 14.64 29.34 -14.44
C ASN A 218 14.15 28.54 -15.65
N MET A 219 13.48 27.38 -15.41
CA MET A 219 12.99 26.48 -16.45
C MET A 219 11.61 26.88 -16.93
N ASP A 220 11.44 27.09 -18.23
CA ASP A 220 10.15 27.33 -18.86
C ASP A 220 9.37 26.01 -18.98
N ALA A 221 8.82 25.55 -17.86
CA ALA A 221 8.07 24.29 -17.78
C ALA A 221 6.84 24.33 -18.68
N VAL A 222 6.45 23.18 -19.24
CA VAL A 222 5.20 23.02 -19.99
C VAL A 222 4.02 23.08 -19.02
N LEU A 223 3.08 23.96 -19.30
CA LEU A 223 1.82 24.12 -18.57
C LEU A 223 0.71 23.27 -19.20
N ILE A 224 0.47 23.50 -20.51
CA ILE A 224 -0.54 22.77 -21.30
C ILE A 224 0.17 22.04 -22.43
N LYS A 225 -0.14 20.77 -22.57
CA LYS A 225 0.35 19.89 -23.63
C LYS A 225 -0.37 20.16 -24.95
N ASN A 226 0.12 19.56 -26.03
CA ASN A 226 -0.45 19.71 -27.38
C ASN A 226 -1.87 19.12 -27.52
N ASP A 227 -2.30 18.25 -26.60
CA ASP A 227 -3.67 17.73 -26.53
C ASP A 227 -4.63 18.63 -25.72
N GLY A 228 -4.18 19.81 -25.29
CA GLY A 228 -4.97 20.76 -24.49
C GLY A 228 -5.08 20.43 -23.01
N ILE A 229 -4.42 19.37 -22.55
CA ILE A 229 -4.45 18.89 -21.17
C ILE A 229 -3.22 19.39 -20.41
N PRO A 230 -3.33 19.77 -19.12
CA PRO A 230 -2.21 20.29 -18.35
C PRO A 230 -1.14 19.23 -18.07
N THR A 231 0.05 19.70 -17.73
CA THR A 231 1.02 18.88 -16.99
C THR A 231 0.62 18.84 -15.51
N TYR A 232 1.21 17.90 -14.78
CA TYR A 232 1.03 17.80 -13.32
C TYR A 232 1.31 19.14 -12.61
N HIS A 233 2.39 19.83 -12.97
CA HIS A 233 2.79 21.09 -12.32
C HIS A 233 1.67 22.13 -12.35
N PHE A 234 1.05 22.31 -13.50
CA PHE A 234 0.03 23.32 -13.69
C PHE A 234 -1.33 22.89 -13.10
N ALA A 235 -1.71 21.63 -13.32
CA ALA A 235 -2.93 21.08 -12.74
C ALA A 235 -2.91 21.14 -11.21
N HIS A 236 -1.80 20.74 -10.61
CA HIS A 236 -1.59 20.80 -9.17
C HIS A 236 -1.82 22.22 -8.60
N ALA A 237 -1.21 23.25 -9.18
CA ALA A 237 -1.33 24.61 -8.67
C ALA A 237 -2.78 25.13 -8.72
N ILE A 238 -3.48 24.87 -9.83
CA ILE A 238 -4.86 25.33 -10.04
C ILE A 238 -5.85 24.53 -9.17
N ASP A 239 -5.73 23.21 -9.17
CA ASP A 239 -6.68 22.36 -8.43
C ASP A 239 -6.54 22.53 -6.91
N ASP A 240 -5.31 22.56 -6.40
CA ASP A 240 -5.11 22.72 -4.96
C ASP A 240 -5.54 24.11 -4.47
N HIS A 241 -5.47 25.14 -5.34
CA HIS A 241 -6.07 26.44 -5.07
C HIS A 241 -7.60 26.40 -5.07
N LEU A 242 -8.22 25.96 -6.18
CA LEU A 242 -9.69 25.95 -6.33
C LEU A 242 -10.40 24.96 -5.43
N MET A 243 -9.73 23.89 -5.01
CA MET A 243 -10.25 22.92 -4.03
C MET A 243 -9.91 23.28 -2.58
N HIS A 244 -9.21 24.42 -2.39
CA HIS A 244 -8.81 24.96 -1.08
C HIS A 244 -7.98 23.99 -0.25
N THR A 245 -7.04 23.29 -0.89
CA THR A 245 -6.06 22.43 -0.20
C THR A 245 -5.16 23.27 0.70
N THR A 246 -5.09 22.94 1.99
CA THR A 246 -4.27 23.67 2.97
C THR A 246 -2.90 23.07 3.16
N ILE A 247 -2.79 21.73 3.01
CA ILE A 247 -1.52 21.00 3.09
C ILE A 247 -1.42 20.05 1.88
N VAL A 248 -0.29 20.12 1.19
CA VAL A 248 0.07 19.20 0.10
C VAL A 248 1.05 18.17 0.65
N LEU A 249 0.53 17.01 1.05
CA LEU A 249 1.35 15.89 1.43
C LEU A 249 1.62 15.02 0.20
N ARG A 250 2.91 14.75 -0.08
CA ARG A 250 3.35 13.97 -1.25
C ARG A 250 4.75 13.38 -1.03
N GLY A 251 5.20 12.49 -1.92
CA GLY A 251 6.53 11.89 -1.85
C GLY A 251 7.67 12.90 -2.10
N GLU A 252 8.82 12.66 -1.47
CA GLU A 252 10.02 13.52 -1.58
C GLU A 252 10.63 13.56 -2.99
N GLU A 253 10.21 12.68 -3.91
CA GLU A 253 10.59 12.74 -5.33
C GLU A 253 10.17 14.05 -6.01
N TRP A 254 9.19 14.76 -5.45
CA TRP A 254 8.72 16.04 -5.95
C TRP A 254 9.50 17.26 -5.44
N LEU A 255 10.44 17.07 -4.50
CA LEU A 255 11.31 18.16 -4.03
C LEU A 255 12.13 18.82 -5.15
N GLY A 256 12.57 17.99 -6.11
CA GLY A 256 13.36 18.50 -7.25
C GLY A 256 12.62 19.46 -8.18
N THR A 257 11.29 19.56 -8.06
CA THR A 257 10.44 20.46 -8.86
C THR A 257 9.63 21.43 -8.01
N LEU A 258 9.92 21.50 -6.72
CA LEU A 258 9.22 22.39 -5.80
C LEU A 258 9.32 23.85 -6.23
N ASN A 259 10.48 24.29 -6.70
CA ASN A 259 10.70 25.64 -7.20
C ASN A 259 9.77 26.04 -8.37
N ILE A 260 9.42 25.10 -9.25
CA ILE A 260 8.43 25.34 -10.32
C ILE A 260 7.06 25.62 -9.71
N HIS A 261 6.68 24.85 -8.67
CA HIS A 261 5.38 25.03 -8.02
C HIS A 261 5.31 26.34 -7.26
N LEU A 262 6.36 26.71 -6.52
CA LEU A 262 6.43 27.99 -5.81
C LEU A 262 6.27 29.18 -6.78
N GLU A 263 6.97 29.16 -7.92
CA GLU A 263 6.84 30.21 -8.94
C GLU A 263 5.44 30.19 -9.59
N LEU A 264 4.83 29.02 -9.82
CA LEU A 264 3.48 28.94 -10.39
C LEU A 264 2.42 29.55 -9.48
N PHE A 265 2.46 29.28 -8.18
CA PHE A 265 1.54 29.89 -7.22
C PHE A 265 1.70 31.43 -7.21
N ASP A 266 2.93 31.93 -7.21
CA ASP A 266 3.22 33.38 -7.28
C ASP A 266 2.71 33.99 -8.60
N MET A 267 3.02 33.36 -9.74
CA MET A 267 2.58 33.83 -11.07
C MET A 267 1.07 33.91 -11.22
N LEU A 268 0.35 32.95 -10.64
CA LEU A 268 -1.13 32.87 -10.65
C LEU A 268 -1.76 33.83 -9.63
N GLY A 269 -0.98 34.30 -8.65
CA GLY A 269 -1.46 35.13 -7.54
C GLY A 269 -2.22 34.33 -6.50
N PHE A 270 -1.92 33.05 -6.34
CA PHE A 270 -2.55 32.15 -5.40
C PHE A 270 -1.82 32.14 -4.06
N GLU A 271 -2.58 31.89 -2.99
CA GLU A 271 -1.99 31.59 -1.69
C GLU A 271 -1.32 30.23 -1.74
N LEU A 272 -0.08 30.14 -1.24
CA LEU A 272 0.71 28.93 -1.27
C LEU A 272 0.23 27.98 -0.15
N PRO A 273 -0.15 26.73 -0.46
CA PRO A 273 -0.43 25.72 0.57
C PRO A 273 0.86 25.35 1.32
N ARG A 274 0.74 24.83 2.52
CA ARG A 274 1.87 24.22 3.20
C ARG A 274 2.23 22.89 2.51
N TYR A 275 3.51 22.55 2.50
CA TYR A 275 3.98 21.29 1.91
C TYR A 275 4.55 20.36 2.97
N ALA A 276 4.32 19.07 2.77
CA ALA A 276 4.79 17.99 3.61
C ALA A 276 5.34 16.87 2.70
N HIS A 277 6.67 16.73 2.61
CA HIS A 277 7.30 15.73 1.75
C HIS A 277 7.66 14.48 2.53
N THR A 278 6.92 13.39 2.28
CA THR A 278 7.15 12.08 2.91
C THR A 278 8.38 11.41 2.34
N THR A 279 9.06 10.63 3.18
CA THR A 279 10.21 9.84 2.75
C THR A 279 9.79 8.61 1.97
N VAL A 280 10.68 8.11 1.10
CA VAL A 280 10.48 6.83 0.43
C VAL A 280 10.60 5.65 1.40
N LEU A 281 9.84 4.59 1.14
CA LEU A 281 9.97 3.34 1.87
C LEU A 281 11.23 2.61 1.43
N MET A 282 12.06 2.29 2.40
CA MET A 282 13.35 1.61 2.25
C MET A 282 13.29 0.20 2.84
N LYS A 283 14.15 -0.68 2.37
CA LYS A 283 14.34 -2.03 2.91
C LYS A 283 15.83 -2.31 3.06
N ILE A 284 16.20 -3.11 4.05
CA ILE A 284 17.55 -3.68 4.14
C ILE A 284 17.53 -4.96 3.30
N ASP A 285 18.42 -5.06 2.31
CA ASP A 285 18.55 -6.25 1.50
C ASP A 285 19.43 -7.33 2.17
N GLU A 286 19.57 -8.47 1.52
CA GLU A 286 20.35 -9.62 2.02
C GLU A 286 21.84 -9.29 2.28
N THR A 287 22.35 -8.22 1.66
CA THR A 287 23.72 -7.73 1.88
C THR A 287 23.84 -6.76 3.04
N GLY A 288 22.72 -6.41 3.70
CA GLY A 288 22.68 -5.39 4.75
C GLY A 288 22.62 -3.95 4.23
N THR A 289 22.44 -3.75 2.91
CA THR A 289 22.42 -2.43 2.29
C THR A 289 20.99 -1.87 2.28
N LYS A 290 20.83 -0.60 2.70
CA LYS A 290 19.56 0.12 2.55
C LYS A 290 19.29 0.44 1.08
N ARG A 291 18.13 0.03 0.57
CA ARG A 291 17.65 0.37 -0.77
C ARG A 291 16.17 0.73 -0.76
N LYS A 292 15.73 1.50 -1.75
CA LYS A 292 14.30 1.76 -1.98
C LYS A 292 13.58 0.46 -2.34
N LEU A 293 12.36 0.25 -1.81
CA LEU A 293 11.49 -0.82 -2.27
C LEU A 293 11.19 -0.64 -3.76
N SER A 294 11.16 -1.73 -4.49
CA SER A 294 10.93 -1.72 -5.94
C SER A 294 9.91 -2.75 -6.38
N LYS A 295 9.05 -2.36 -7.32
CA LYS A 295 7.99 -3.22 -7.90
C LYS A 295 8.49 -4.59 -8.39
N ARG A 296 9.73 -4.67 -8.88
CA ARG A 296 10.27 -5.90 -9.48
C ARG A 296 10.83 -6.89 -8.45
N LYS A 297 11.28 -6.40 -7.30
CA LYS A 297 12.02 -7.20 -6.30
C LYS A 297 11.21 -7.46 -5.03
N ASP A 298 10.23 -6.60 -4.74
CA ASP A 298 9.53 -6.57 -3.47
C ASP A 298 8.02 -6.66 -3.69
N PRO A 299 7.44 -7.90 -3.70
CA PRO A 299 5.99 -8.09 -3.89
C PRO A 299 5.17 -7.36 -2.81
N GLU A 300 5.73 -7.23 -1.60
CA GLU A 300 5.13 -6.50 -0.48
C GLU A 300 5.02 -4.98 -0.71
N LEU A 301 5.56 -4.45 -1.81
CA LEU A 301 5.29 -3.07 -2.22
C LEU A 301 3.89 -2.92 -2.80
N SER A 302 3.34 -3.96 -3.43
CA SER A 302 1.98 -3.96 -3.99
C SER A 302 0.93 -4.06 -2.89
N LEU A 303 -0.13 -3.24 -2.94
CA LEU A 303 -1.24 -3.37 -2.01
C LEU A 303 -2.10 -4.62 -2.28
N ASP A 304 -2.10 -5.13 -3.50
CA ASP A 304 -2.76 -6.40 -3.83
C ASP A 304 -2.12 -7.60 -3.13
N TYR A 305 -0.82 -7.56 -2.84
CA TYR A 305 -0.15 -8.59 -2.04
C TYR A 305 -0.86 -8.81 -0.70
N TYR A 306 -1.20 -7.75 0.01
CA TYR A 306 -1.88 -7.84 1.31
C TYR A 306 -3.32 -8.31 1.18
N ARG A 307 -4.02 -7.84 0.15
CA ARG A 307 -5.41 -8.23 -0.12
C ARG A 307 -5.52 -9.71 -0.48
N GLN A 308 -4.69 -10.19 -1.40
CA GLN A 308 -4.69 -11.58 -1.87
C GLN A 308 -4.30 -12.58 -0.77
N LEU A 309 -3.45 -12.18 0.16
CA LEU A 309 -3.10 -12.98 1.33
C LEU A 309 -4.09 -12.77 2.50
N GLY A 310 -5.00 -11.82 2.39
CA GLY A 310 -5.97 -11.51 3.42
C GLY A 310 -5.36 -10.95 4.70
N TYR A 311 -4.37 -10.05 4.60
CA TYR A 311 -3.90 -9.31 5.78
C TYR A 311 -5.02 -8.43 6.33
N HIS A 312 -5.23 -8.45 7.65
CA HIS A 312 -6.28 -7.64 8.24
C HIS A 312 -5.97 -6.14 8.11
N PRO A 313 -6.86 -5.31 7.49
CA PRO A 313 -6.56 -3.91 7.17
C PRO A 313 -6.21 -3.06 8.40
N TYR A 314 -6.87 -3.30 9.54
CA TYR A 314 -6.56 -2.58 10.77
C TYR A 314 -5.15 -2.89 11.31
N ALA A 315 -4.67 -4.13 11.18
CA ALA A 315 -3.30 -4.48 11.55
C ALA A 315 -2.26 -3.80 10.65
N ILE A 316 -2.57 -3.66 9.35
CA ILE A 316 -1.74 -2.87 8.42
C ILE A 316 -1.72 -1.39 8.84
N LYS A 317 -2.86 -0.79 9.19
CA LYS A 317 -2.91 0.60 9.69
C LYS A 317 -2.08 0.79 10.96
N ILE A 318 -2.12 -0.15 11.93
CA ILE A 318 -1.28 -0.12 13.13
C ILE A 318 0.20 -0.10 12.74
N TYR A 319 0.61 -0.99 11.83
CA TYR A 319 1.99 -1.04 11.35
C TYR A 319 2.39 0.27 10.66
N LEU A 320 1.56 0.78 9.75
CA LEU A 320 1.85 2.03 9.05
C LEU A 320 1.97 3.22 10.02
N LEU A 321 1.09 3.33 11.02
CA LEU A 321 1.21 4.38 12.05
C LEU A 321 2.50 4.24 12.86
N THR A 322 2.97 3.01 13.11
CA THR A 322 4.25 2.75 13.81
C THR A 322 5.46 3.31 13.03
N ILE A 323 5.40 3.28 11.69
CA ILE A 323 6.49 3.80 10.85
C ILE A 323 6.25 5.24 10.38
N LEU A 324 5.01 5.74 10.47
CA LEU A 324 4.65 7.14 10.19
C LEU A 324 5.03 8.07 11.34
N ASN A 325 4.68 7.71 12.57
CA ASN A 325 4.92 8.54 13.75
C ASN A 325 5.74 7.79 14.80
N TRP A 326 6.95 8.27 15.07
CA TRP A 326 7.90 7.60 15.98
C TRP A 326 7.39 7.41 17.41
N ASN A 327 6.38 8.17 17.86
CA ASN A 327 5.76 8.07 19.18
C ASN A 327 4.50 7.16 19.21
N PHE A 328 4.05 6.63 18.05
CA PHE A 328 2.84 5.80 17.98
C PHE A 328 3.03 4.46 18.70
N GLU A 329 4.18 3.79 18.51
CA GLU A 329 4.43 2.47 19.10
C GLU A 329 4.36 2.53 20.65
N GLU A 330 4.99 3.54 21.25
CA GLU A 330 4.92 3.74 22.71
C GLU A 330 3.49 4.02 23.18
N TRP A 331 2.76 4.85 22.44
CA TRP A 331 1.36 5.14 22.74
C TRP A 331 0.49 3.88 22.66
N TYR A 332 0.65 3.08 21.59
CA TYR A 332 -0.12 1.86 21.37
C TYR A 332 0.16 0.78 22.42
N LEU A 333 1.42 0.65 22.86
CA LEU A 333 1.77 -0.26 23.95
C LEU A 333 1.12 0.13 25.29
N LYS A 334 0.96 1.43 25.55
CA LYS A 334 0.26 1.95 26.74
C LYS A 334 -1.27 1.88 26.64
N ASN A 335 -1.80 1.84 25.42
CA ASN A 335 -3.23 1.86 25.11
C ASN A 335 -3.60 0.72 24.14
N PRO A 336 -3.38 -0.57 24.51
CA PRO A 336 -3.46 -1.68 23.55
C PRO A 336 -4.87 -1.97 23.03
N ASP A 337 -5.90 -1.48 23.72
CA ASP A 337 -7.32 -1.68 23.37
C ASP A 337 -8.00 -0.37 22.92
N ALA A 338 -7.25 0.74 22.83
CA ALA A 338 -7.78 1.98 22.31
C ALA A 338 -7.92 1.93 20.80
N ASP A 339 -8.95 2.60 20.30
CA ASP A 339 -9.07 2.85 18.86
C ASP A 339 -7.89 3.72 18.40
N ILE A 340 -7.17 3.27 17.38
CA ILE A 340 -6.02 3.99 16.80
C ILE A 340 -6.41 5.38 16.27
N GLU A 341 -7.69 5.61 15.97
CA GLU A 341 -8.21 6.92 15.59
C GLU A 341 -8.06 7.95 16.71
N THR A 342 -7.96 7.53 17.97
CA THR A 342 -7.76 8.42 19.13
C THR A 342 -6.30 8.85 19.31
N PHE A 343 -5.36 8.23 18.59
CA PHE A 343 -3.95 8.65 18.60
C PHE A 343 -3.80 10.04 17.97
N LYS A 344 -3.11 10.94 18.65
CA LYS A 344 -2.82 12.27 18.13
C LYS A 344 -1.64 12.21 17.16
N PHE A 345 -1.96 12.12 15.88
CA PHE A 345 -0.99 12.11 14.78
C PHE A 345 -0.41 13.52 14.56
N SER A 346 0.86 13.61 14.15
CA SER A 346 1.51 14.89 13.86
C SER A 346 2.58 14.75 12.78
N LEU A 347 2.63 15.69 11.82
CA LEU A 347 3.59 15.68 10.72
C LEU A 347 5.03 15.86 11.20
N ASP A 348 5.26 16.66 12.25
CA ASP A 348 6.59 16.87 12.86
C ASP A 348 7.17 15.62 13.54
N LYS A 349 6.35 14.58 13.75
CA LYS A 349 6.75 13.27 14.29
C LYS A 349 7.01 12.23 13.20
N MET A 350 6.89 12.61 11.93
CA MET A 350 7.24 11.75 10.80
C MET A 350 8.75 11.71 10.58
N GLY A 351 9.24 10.59 10.00
CA GLY A 351 10.65 10.44 9.68
C GLY A 351 11.10 11.39 8.57
N GLN A 352 12.24 12.07 8.76
CA GLN A 352 12.81 13.00 7.78
C GLN A 352 13.71 12.33 6.75
N SER A 353 14.15 11.09 6.99
CA SER A 353 15.03 10.31 6.11
C SER A 353 14.50 8.89 5.97
N GLY A 354 14.56 8.33 4.79
CA GLY A 354 14.01 7.03 4.33
C GLY A 354 13.44 6.10 5.41
N THR A 355 12.14 5.89 5.36
CA THR A 355 11.41 5.05 6.33
C THR A 355 11.69 3.57 6.07
N LEU A 356 12.16 2.85 7.07
CA LEU A 356 12.47 1.43 6.95
C LEU A 356 11.20 0.59 7.05
N PHE A 357 10.90 -0.15 5.98
CA PHE A 357 9.86 -1.17 5.96
C PHE A 357 10.44 -2.51 6.46
N ASP A 358 9.75 -3.13 7.41
CA ASP A 358 10.10 -4.40 8.03
C ASP A 358 8.89 -5.34 8.02
N LEU A 359 8.93 -6.36 7.16
CA LEU A 359 7.87 -7.34 7.00
C LEU A 359 7.71 -8.23 8.24
N GLU A 360 8.80 -8.56 8.95
CA GLU A 360 8.72 -9.36 10.17
C GLU A 360 8.00 -8.59 11.29
N LYS A 361 8.30 -7.29 11.43
CA LYS A 361 7.60 -6.42 12.38
C LYS A 361 6.11 -6.33 12.05
N LEU A 362 5.77 -6.16 10.77
CA LEU A 362 4.38 -6.19 10.30
C LEU A 362 3.69 -7.52 10.67
N ASN A 363 4.31 -8.65 10.35
CA ASN A 363 3.77 -9.96 10.66
C ASN A 363 3.56 -10.17 12.17
N ASN A 364 4.47 -9.68 13.01
CA ASN A 364 4.35 -9.75 14.47
C ASN A 364 3.19 -8.87 15.00
N ILE A 365 2.94 -7.73 14.40
CA ILE A 365 1.76 -6.89 14.69
C ILE A 365 0.48 -7.64 14.29
N CYS A 366 0.43 -8.26 13.10
CA CYS A 366 -0.71 -9.05 12.66
C CYS A 366 -1.00 -10.23 13.60
N LYS A 367 0.04 -10.98 13.99
CA LYS A 367 -0.10 -12.07 14.98
C LYS A 367 -0.68 -11.58 16.31
N THR A 368 -0.21 -10.44 16.77
CA THR A 368 -0.68 -9.86 18.04
C THR A 368 -2.12 -9.37 17.90
N TYR A 369 -2.48 -8.75 16.79
CA TYR A 369 -3.83 -8.27 16.52
C TYR A 369 -4.83 -9.42 16.41
N LEU A 370 -4.58 -10.40 15.55
CA LEU A 370 -5.45 -11.56 15.36
C LEU A 370 -5.58 -12.43 16.62
N SER A 371 -4.56 -12.46 17.48
CA SER A 371 -4.65 -13.20 18.75
C SER A 371 -5.67 -12.63 19.74
N LYS A 372 -6.17 -11.42 19.52
CA LYS A 372 -7.23 -10.79 20.33
C LYS A 372 -8.65 -11.18 19.89
N PHE A 373 -8.80 -11.74 18.69
CA PHE A 373 -10.10 -12.07 18.13
C PHE A 373 -10.86 -13.08 18.99
N THR A 374 -12.16 -12.89 19.10
CA THR A 374 -13.10 -13.93 19.52
C THR A 374 -13.23 -14.98 18.41
N LEU A 375 -13.86 -16.11 18.71
CA LEU A 375 -14.13 -17.14 17.70
C LEU A 375 -14.99 -16.59 16.56
N GLU A 376 -16.04 -15.83 16.87
CA GLU A 376 -16.94 -15.26 15.87
C GLU A 376 -16.23 -14.22 14.99
N GLU A 377 -15.42 -13.32 15.56
CA GLU A 377 -14.63 -12.37 14.78
C GLU A 377 -13.66 -13.07 13.83
N MET A 378 -13.06 -14.19 14.26
CA MET A 378 -12.18 -14.99 13.40
C MET A 378 -12.97 -15.67 12.26
N LYS A 379 -14.14 -16.20 12.54
CA LYS A 379 -15.03 -16.80 11.53
C LYS A 379 -15.48 -15.75 10.51
N ASP A 380 -15.90 -14.58 10.97
CA ASP A 380 -16.34 -13.48 10.08
C ASP A 380 -15.20 -12.99 9.18
N TYR A 381 -14.01 -12.83 9.73
CA TYR A 381 -12.82 -12.48 8.98
C TYR A 381 -12.48 -13.52 7.89
N LEU A 382 -12.51 -14.82 8.23
CA LEU A 382 -12.28 -15.88 7.26
C LEU A 382 -13.41 -15.99 6.24
N ARG A 383 -14.68 -15.80 6.66
CA ARG A 383 -15.84 -15.84 5.78
C ARG A 383 -15.77 -14.75 4.72
N GLU A 384 -15.40 -13.52 5.10
CA GLU A 384 -15.18 -12.43 4.16
C GLU A 384 -14.07 -12.78 3.16
N PHE A 385 -12.95 -13.31 3.63
CA PHE A 385 -11.83 -13.67 2.77
C PHE A 385 -12.18 -14.81 1.80
N VAL A 386 -12.78 -15.89 2.28
CA VAL A 386 -13.17 -17.05 1.46
C VAL A 386 -14.21 -16.64 0.41
N THR A 387 -15.19 -15.82 0.78
CA THR A 387 -16.21 -15.33 -0.15
C THR A 387 -15.59 -14.53 -1.31
N ASN A 388 -14.54 -13.76 -1.04
CA ASN A 388 -13.92 -12.89 -2.03
C ASN A 388 -12.86 -13.59 -2.87
N TYR A 389 -12.12 -14.56 -2.31
CA TYR A 389 -10.92 -15.12 -2.95
C TYR A 389 -10.93 -16.64 -3.13
N HIS A 390 -11.78 -17.38 -2.40
CA HIS A 390 -11.87 -18.84 -2.38
C HIS A 390 -13.32 -19.33 -2.42
N LYS A 391 -14.15 -18.70 -3.21
CA LYS A 391 -15.61 -18.91 -3.23
C LYS A 391 -16.01 -20.37 -3.44
N ASP A 392 -15.26 -21.11 -4.24
CA ASP A 392 -15.52 -22.52 -4.54
C ASP A 392 -15.31 -23.41 -3.30
N ASP A 393 -14.44 -23.00 -2.39
CA ASP A 393 -14.11 -23.73 -1.16
C ASP A 393 -15.01 -23.35 0.02
N TYR A 394 -15.96 -22.42 -0.17
CA TYR A 394 -16.80 -21.90 0.92
C TYR A 394 -17.50 -23.00 1.70
N ASN A 395 -18.14 -23.94 1.00
CA ASN A 395 -18.88 -25.02 1.64
C ASN A 395 -17.96 -26.05 2.35
N VAL A 396 -16.70 -26.18 1.90
CA VAL A 396 -15.72 -27.04 2.57
C VAL A 396 -15.41 -26.48 3.95
N TYR A 397 -15.12 -25.20 4.05
CA TYR A 397 -14.76 -24.56 5.33
C TYR A 397 -15.97 -24.29 6.24
N PHE A 398 -17.10 -23.84 5.67
CA PHE A 398 -18.27 -23.35 6.42
C PHE A 398 -19.48 -24.27 6.38
N GLY A 399 -19.41 -25.43 5.70
CA GLY A 399 -20.50 -26.41 5.65
C GLY A 399 -20.72 -27.17 6.96
N ASP A 400 -19.69 -27.28 7.81
CA ASP A 400 -19.74 -27.84 9.15
C ASP A 400 -19.14 -26.82 10.15
N GLU A 401 -20.01 -25.95 10.66
CA GLU A 401 -19.58 -24.91 11.61
C GLU A 401 -19.09 -25.46 12.93
N GLU A 402 -19.64 -26.57 13.42
CA GLU A 402 -19.19 -27.19 14.68
C GLU A 402 -17.76 -27.73 14.56
N LYS A 403 -17.41 -28.31 13.42
CA LYS A 403 -16.06 -28.76 13.12
C LYS A 403 -15.11 -27.55 13.02
N LEU A 404 -15.49 -26.50 12.29
CA LEU A 404 -14.70 -25.27 12.15
C LEU A 404 -14.44 -24.61 13.50
N ASP A 405 -15.46 -24.54 14.38
CA ASP A 405 -15.34 -23.96 15.72
C ASP A 405 -14.30 -24.71 16.57
N LYS A 406 -14.30 -26.05 16.53
CA LYS A 406 -13.29 -26.89 17.21
C LYS A 406 -11.89 -26.64 16.67
N ILE A 407 -11.73 -26.57 15.34
CA ILE A 407 -10.47 -26.31 14.66
C ILE A 407 -9.91 -24.94 15.07
N LEU A 408 -10.72 -23.89 14.95
CA LEU A 408 -10.29 -22.52 15.27
C LEU A 408 -10.03 -22.35 16.78
N THR A 409 -10.83 -22.97 17.64
CA THR A 409 -10.60 -22.97 19.10
C THR A 409 -9.22 -23.54 19.44
N LEU A 410 -8.85 -24.67 18.83
CA LEU A 410 -7.51 -25.25 18.98
C LEU A 410 -6.41 -24.38 18.41
N GLY A 411 -6.58 -23.92 17.17
CA GLY A 411 -5.58 -23.11 16.46
C GLY A 411 -5.29 -21.78 17.13
N MET A 412 -6.32 -21.08 17.61
CA MET A 412 -6.22 -19.82 18.35
C MET A 412 -5.78 -20.01 19.81
N GLY A 413 -5.86 -21.23 20.34
CA GLY A 413 -5.58 -21.52 21.74
C GLY A 413 -6.59 -20.88 22.71
N LEU A 414 -7.90 -20.87 22.36
CA LEU A 414 -8.93 -20.22 23.16
C LEU A 414 -9.08 -20.86 24.56
N ASN A 415 -8.77 -22.13 24.67
CA ASN A 415 -8.82 -22.91 25.92
C ASN A 415 -7.51 -22.82 26.74
N LEU A 416 -6.50 -22.09 26.25
CA LEU A 416 -5.21 -21.95 26.93
C LEU A 416 -5.19 -20.70 27.82
N LYS A 417 -4.39 -20.73 28.90
CA LYS A 417 -4.15 -19.56 29.75
C LYS A 417 -3.58 -18.38 28.97
N LYS A 418 -2.82 -18.65 27.90
CA LYS A 418 -2.23 -17.67 27.00
C LYS A 418 -2.61 -18.03 25.58
N ARG A 419 -3.23 -17.11 24.87
CA ARG A 419 -3.60 -17.22 23.46
C ARG A 419 -2.38 -17.49 22.57
N ARG A 420 -2.58 -18.26 21.52
CA ARG A 420 -1.55 -18.46 20.49
C ARG A 420 -1.42 -17.22 19.63
N LYS A 421 -0.22 -16.98 19.10
CA LYS A 421 0.11 -15.85 18.22
C LYS A 421 0.77 -16.37 16.93
N ASP A 422 0.10 -17.32 16.27
CA ASP A 422 0.66 -18.00 15.10
C ASP A 422 0.10 -17.44 13.79
N TYR A 423 -1.10 -16.88 13.81
CA TYR A 423 -1.83 -16.44 12.61
C TYR A 423 -1.43 -15.04 12.17
N ILE A 424 -1.00 -14.91 10.90
CA ILE A 424 -0.56 -13.65 10.27
C ILE A 424 -1.67 -13.04 9.41
N ASN A 425 -2.31 -13.88 8.58
CA ASN A 425 -3.31 -13.46 7.59
C ASN A 425 -4.26 -14.64 7.28
N ALA A 426 -5.34 -14.36 6.54
CA ALA A 426 -6.37 -15.34 6.27
C ALA A 426 -5.87 -16.53 5.42
N SER A 427 -5.05 -16.29 4.39
CA SER A 427 -4.49 -17.35 3.56
C SER A 427 -3.69 -18.34 4.40
N GLN A 428 -2.80 -17.87 5.27
CA GLN A 428 -2.01 -18.72 6.16
C GLN A 428 -2.89 -19.48 7.17
N ILE A 429 -4.01 -18.89 7.62
CA ILE A 429 -4.96 -19.61 8.48
C ILE A 429 -5.60 -20.75 7.70
N LEU A 430 -6.10 -20.50 6.48
CA LEU A 430 -6.70 -21.54 5.64
C LEU A 430 -5.69 -22.66 5.36
N ASP A 431 -4.44 -22.32 5.02
CA ASP A 431 -3.37 -23.31 4.85
C ASP A 431 -3.18 -24.17 6.10
N SER A 432 -3.18 -23.55 7.29
CA SER A 432 -2.98 -24.23 8.56
C SER A 432 -4.14 -25.15 8.96
N ILE A 433 -5.36 -24.85 8.51
CA ILE A 433 -6.55 -25.65 8.81
C ILE A 433 -6.90 -26.63 7.68
N SER A 434 -6.29 -26.51 6.52
CA SER A 434 -6.54 -27.39 5.35
C SER A 434 -6.36 -28.87 5.68
N LEU A 435 -5.45 -29.19 6.60
CA LEU A 435 -5.19 -30.56 7.08
C LEU A 435 -6.43 -31.28 7.67
N TYR A 436 -7.46 -30.55 8.05
CA TYR A 436 -8.70 -31.14 8.60
C TYR A 436 -9.72 -31.54 7.52
N TYR A 437 -9.46 -31.19 6.26
CA TYR A 437 -10.38 -31.38 5.13
C TYR A 437 -9.73 -32.26 4.06
N ASP A 438 -10.38 -33.38 3.69
CA ASP A 438 -9.84 -34.35 2.77
C ASP A 438 -9.86 -33.84 1.29
N GLU A 439 -10.61 -32.77 1.03
CA GLU A 439 -10.65 -32.08 -0.27
C GLU A 439 -9.33 -31.39 -0.62
N PHE A 440 -8.52 -31.06 0.39
CA PHE A 440 -7.23 -30.39 0.19
C PHE A 440 -6.09 -31.43 0.27
N LYS A 441 -5.45 -31.70 -0.88
CA LYS A 441 -4.26 -32.56 -0.92
C LYS A 441 -3.06 -31.79 -0.38
N THR A 442 -2.62 -32.12 0.83
CA THR A 442 -1.39 -31.58 1.40
C THR A 442 -0.19 -32.42 0.97
N GLN A 443 0.90 -31.74 0.55
CA GLN A 443 2.18 -32.40 0.37
C GLN A 443 2.67 -32.90 1.73
N LYS A 444 2.96 -34.19 1.85
CA LYS A 444 3.41 -34.80 3.11
C LYS A 444 4.89 -34.50 3.35
N ASP A 445 5.23 -34.12 4.57
CA ASP A 445 6.61 -34.04 5.03
C ASP A 445 7.28 -35.42 5.00
N GLU A 446 8.58 -35.43 4.76
CA GLU A 446 9.36 -36.68 4.79
C GLU A 446 9.58 -37.15 6.22
N TYR A 447 9.51 -38.46 6.43
CA TYR A 447 9.83 -39.09 7.70
C TYR A 447 11.34 -38.96 7.99
N ARG A 448 11.67 -38.60 9.22
CA ARG A 448 13.09 -38.47 9.66
C ARG A 448 13.78 -39.82 9.75
N PHE A 449 13.02 -40.90 10.05
CA PHE A 449 13.50 -42.26 10.20
C PHE A 449 13.23 -43.06 8.92
N ASP A 450 13.86 -44.24 8.80
CA ASP A 450 13.64 -45.07 7.64
C ASP A 450 12.17 -45.54 7.55
N LYS A 451 11.70 -45.77 6.33
CA LYS A 451 10.32 -46.10 6.01
C LYS A 451 9.84 -47.40 6.67
N GLU A 452 10.74 -48.39 6.83
CA GLU A 452 10.39 -49.67 7.43
C GLU A 452 10.06 -49.49 8.92
N LEU A 453 10.87 -48.71 9.64
CA LEU A 453 10.61 -48.41 11.05
C LEU A 453 9.31 -47.59 11.20
N ALA A 454 9.14 -46.54 10.40
CA ALA A 454 7.92 -45.73 10.43
C ALA A 454 6.68 -46.58 10.15
N GLY A 455 6.72 -47.49 9.16
CA GLY A 455 5.62 -48.40 8.86
C GLY A 455 5.27 -49.36 10.01
N LYS A 456 6.31 -49.86 10.73
CA LYS A 456 6.08 -50.72 11.95
C LYS A 456 5.43 -49.94 13.08
N VAL A 457 5.93 -48.75 13.36
CA VAL A 457 5.38 -47.85 14.40
C VAL A 457 3.93 -47.50 14.10
N LEU A 458 3.62 -47.13 12.86
CA LEU A 458 2.27 -46.76 12.46
C LEU A 458 1.30 -47.95 12.52
N LYS A 459 1.75 -49.17 12.17
CA LYS A 459 0.93 -50.39 12.30
C LYS A 459 0.59 -50.69 13.77
N ASP A 460 1.60 -50.67 14.65
CA ASP A 460 1.37 -50.88 16.08
C ASP A 460 0.45 -49.80 16.67
N PHE A 461 0.62 -48.53 16.27
CA PHE A 461 -0.23 -47.47 16.74
C PHE A 461 -1.66 -47.61 16.22
N ARG A 462 -1.86 -47.96 14.95
CA ARG A 462 -3.18 -48.23 14.35
C ARG A 462 -3.95 -49.35 15.07
N GLU A 463 -3.24 -50.42 15.49
CA GLU A 463 -3.83 -51.53 16.26
C GLU A 463 -4.18 -51.12 17.68
N ALA A 464 -3.38 -50.27 18.32
CA ALA A 464 -3.57 -49.79 19.68
C ALA A 464 -4.57 -48.63 19.80
N TYR A 465 -4.80 -47.87 18.71
CA TYR A 465 -5.62 -46.65 18.70
C TYR A 465 -7.08 -46.95 19.06
N SER A 466 -7.64 -46.11 19.93
CA SER A 466 -9.07 -46.04 20.23
C SER A 466 -9.49 -44.58 20.33
N TYR A 467 -10.55 -44.22 19.63
CA TYR A 467 -11.16 -42.89 19.69
C TYR A 467 -11.66 -42.49 21.08
N GLN A 468 -11.96 -43.48 21.90
CA GLN A 468 -12.47 -43.31 23.28
C GLN A 468 -11.35 -43.01 24.30
N ASP A 469 -10.09 -43.10 23.90
CA ASP A 469 -8.97 -42.79 24.80
C ASP A 469 -8.95 -41.31 25.17
N ASP A 470 -8.76 -41.02 26.46
CA ASP A 470 -8.37 -39.68 26.86
C ASP A 470 -6.91 -39.38 26.45
N ASN A 471 -6.50 -38.11 26.52
CA ASN A 471 -5.15 -37.69 26.11
C ASN A 471 -4.05 -38.47 26.85
N ASN A 472 -4.22 -38.75 28.15
CA ASN A 472 -3.22 -39.48 28.93
C ASN A 472 -3.11 -40.93 28.46
N THR A 473 -4.21 -41.62 28.30
CA THR A 473 -4.25 -43.01 27.81
C THR A 473 -3.65 -43.11 26.40
N TRP A 474 -4.02 -42.20 25.52
CA TRP A 474 -3.46 -42.09 24.17
C TRP A 474 -1.94 -41.91 24.20
N PHE A 475 -1.44 -40.99 25.03
CA PHE A 475 0.00 -40.71 25.14
C PHE A 475 0.81 -41.86 25.74
N GLU A 476 0.25 -42.58 26.73
CA GLU A 476 0.89 -43.79 27.28
C GLU A 476 1.00 -44.90 26.22
N LYS A 477 0.02 -45.07 25.33
CA LYS A 477 0.14 -45.98 24.19
C LYS A 477 1.28 -45.58 23.26
N VAL A 478 1.43 -44.28 22.93
CA VAL A 478 2.54 -43.78 22.12
C VAL A 478 3.88 -44.05 22.76
N LYS A 479 4.00 -43.91 24.10
CA LYS A 479 5.22 -44.24 24.84
C LYS A 479 5.56 -45.73 24.78
N THR A 480 4.57 -46.58 25.06
CA THR A 480 4.73 -48.04 25.03
C THR A 480 5.20 -48.52 23.65
N ILE A 481 4.64 -47.97 22.59
CA ILE A 481 5.10 -48.27 21.23
C ILE A 481 6.54 -47.79 21.02
N GLY A 482 6.88 -46.57 21.48
CA GLY A 482 8.23 -46.06 21.41
C GLY A 482 9.25 -46.96 22.09
N GLU A 483 8.97 -47.41 23.30
CA GLU A 483 9.83 -48.31 24.08
C GLU A 483 10.10 -49.64 23.34
N LYS A 484 9.10 -50.20 22.65
CA LYS A 484 9.25 -51.40 21.82
C LYS A 484 10.32 -51.26 20.73
N TYR A 485 10.53 -50.03 20.24
CA TYR A 485 11.51 -49.74 19.19
C TYR A 485 12.77 -48.99 19.69
N GLY A 486 12.99 -48.96 21.01
CA GLY A 486 14.17 -48.38 21.65
C GLY A 486 14.13 -46.85 21.81
N PHE A 487 12.94 -46.24 21.70
CA PHE A 487 12.71 -44.84 22.00
C PHE A 487 12.36 -44.65 23.46
N THR A 488 12.77 -43.55 24.06
CA THR A 488 12.47 -43.30 25.48
C THR A 488 11.38 -42.25 25.68
N GLY A 489 10.48 -42.51 26.67
CA GLY A 489 9.56 -41.51 27.20
C GLY A 489 10.20 -40.55 28.20
N ASP A 490 11.38 -40.85 28.71
CA ASP A 490 12.10 -39.99 29.66
C ASP A 490 12.97 -38.98 28.93
N MET A 491 12.46 -37.77 28.75
CA MET A 491 13.17 -36.67 28.08
C MET A 491 14.41 -36.18 28.82
N LYS A 492 14.53 -36.42 30.15
CA LYS A 492 15.74 -36.08 30.91
C LYS A 492 16.84 -37.10 30.64
N ALA A 493 16.52 -38.37 30.64
CA ALA A 493 17.45 -39.45 30.27
C ALA A 493 17.91 -39.30 28.84
N TYR A 494 17.01 -38.99 27.90
CA TYR A 494 17.34 -38.75 26.49
C TYR A 494 18.34 -37.57 26.32
N ARG A 495 18.08 -36.43 26.97
CA ARG A 495 18.99 -35.27 26.89
C ARG A 495 20.35 -35.51 27.50
N ALA A 496 20.44 -36.38 28.52
CA ALA A 496 21.69 -36.72 29.17
C ALA A 496 22.57 -37.66 28.33
N ASN A 497 21.96 -38.62 27.64
CA ASN A 497 22.66 -39.68 26.89
C ASN A 497 21.88 -40.05 25.62
N PRO A 498 21.78 -39.19 24.60
CA PRO A 498 20.94 -39.43 23.44
C PRO A 498 21.37 -40.68 22.63
N GLU A 499 22.64 -41.03 22.63
CA GLU A 499 23.21 -42.19 21.93
C GLU A 499 22.78 -43.56 22.50
N GLN A 500 22.16 -43.60 23.72
CA GLN A 500 21.65 -44.83 24.32
C GLN A 500 20.27 -45.21 23.79
N PHE A 501 19.62 -44.35 23.04
CA PHE A 501 18.22 -44.52 22.57
C PHE A 501 18.16 -44.35 21.05
N ALA A 502 17.21 -45.03 20.42
CA ALA A 502 16.90 -44.81 19.02
C ALA A 502 16.32 -43.41 18.74
N GLY A 503 15.74 -42.79 19.78
CA GLY A 503 15.12 -41.48 19.77
C GLY A 503 14.28 -41.26 21.03
N SER A 504 13.39 -40.28 20.99
CA SER A 504 12.45 -39.96 22.06
C SER A 504 11.01 -40.22 21.65
N VAL A 505 10.10 -40.21 22.61
CA VAL A 505 8.66 -40.30 22.35
C VAL A 505 8.14 -39.21 21.42
N SER A 506 8.82 -38.05 21.37
CA SER A 506 8.49 -36.97 20.42
C SER A 506 8.69 -37.39 18.97
N ASP A 507 9.69 -38.23 18.69
CA ASP A 507 9.96 -38.74 17.34
C ASP A 507 8.86 -39.75 16.90
N ILE A 508 8.35 -40.59 17.85
CA ILE A 508 7.19 -41.47 17.60
C ILE A 508 5.94 -40.64 17.30
N ALA A 509 5.68 -39.60 18.12
CA ALA A 509 4.57 -38.69 17.90
C ALA A 509 4.69 -37.92 16.56
N GLU A 510 5.92 -37.59 16.11
CA GLU A 510 6.17 -37.00 14.81
C GLU A 510 5.77 -37.94 13.67
N MET A 511 6.14 -39.22 13.73
CA MET A 511 5.75 -40.21 12.71
C MET A 511 4.21 -40.32 12.60
N ILE A 512 3.51 -40.41 13.72
CA ILE A 512 2.05 -40.46 13.76
C ILE A 512 1.47 -39.14 13.22
N ARG A 513 2.07 -38.00 13.58
CA ARG A 513 1.62 -36.67 13.14
C ARG A 513 1.74 -36.52 11.62
N ILE A 514 2.84 -36.93 11.02
CA ILE A 514 3.01 -36.92 9.56
C ILE A 514 1.94 -37.79 8.90
N ALA A 515 1.67 -39.01 9.44
CA ALA A 515 0.63 -39.87 8.90
C ALA A 515 -0.77 -39.23 8.94
N ILE A 516 -1.09 -38.54 10.05
CA ILE A 516 -2.42 -37.96 10.27
C ILE A 516 -2.57 -36.60 9.57
N THR A 517 -1.54 -35.75 9.59
CA THR A 517 -1.65 -34.33 9.18
C THR A 517 -0.84 -33.99 7.93
N GLY A 518 0.05 -34.85 7.49
CA GLY A 518 1.06 -34.58 6.47
C GLY A 518 2.22 -33.70 6.96
N GLN A 519 2.24 -33.23 8.20
CA GLN A 519 3.18 -32.22 8.70
C GLN A 519 3.97 -32.71 9.92
N LYS A 520 5.26 -32.31 10.04
CA LYS A 520 6.10 -32.56 11.22
C LYS A 520 5.62 -31.79 12.46
N ASN A 521 5.06 -30.62 12.27
CA ASN A 521 4.61 -29.73 13.32
C ASN A 521 3.12 -29.43 13.17
N SER A 522 2.39 -29.54 14.26
CA SER A 522 0.95 -29.23 14.33
C SER A 522 0.57 -28.84 15.76
N PRO A 523 -0.63 -28.34 16.02
CA PRO A 523 -1.21 -28.31 17.37
C PRO A 523 -1.25 -29.70 18.03
N ASP A 524 -1.87 -29.81 19.20
CA ASP A 524 -1.98 -31.07 19.91
C ASP A 524 -2.57 -32.21 19.06
N LEU A 525 -1.78 -33.26 18.84
CA LEU A 525 -2.14 -34.34 17.91
C LEU A 525 -3.34 -35.13 18.34
N TRP A 526 -3.47 -35.40 19.64
CA TRP A 526 -4.67 -36.10 20.16
C TRP A 526 -5.95 -35.29 19.87
N THR A 527 -5.93 -33.99 20.13
CA THR A 527 -7.06 -33.10 19.84
C THR A 527 -7.38 -33.07 18.33
N ILE A 528 -6.35 -33.05 17.47
CA ILE A 528 -6.54 -33.15 16.01
C ILE A 528 -7.27 -34.43 15.63
N MET A 529 -6.86 -35.59 16.18
CA MET A 529 -7.50 -36.89 15.92
C MET A 529 -8.95 -36.95 16.46
N GLN A 530 -9.21 -36.24 17.58
CA GLN A 530 -10.59 -36.10 18.10
C GLN A 530 -11.49 -35.25 17.16
N ILE A 531 -10.93 -34.20 16.53
CA ILE A 531 -11.65 -33.35 15.55
C ILE A 531 -11.90 -34.11 14.25
N LEU A 532 -10.92 -34.87 13.77
CA LEU A 532 -11.01 -35.67 12.55
C LEU A 532 -12.00 -36.82 12.68
N GLY A 533 -12.17 -37.35 13.90
CA GLY A 533 -12.96 -38.53 14.18
C GLY A 533 -12.21 -39.84 13.91
N GLU A 534 -12.83 -40.94 14.34
CA GLU A 534 -12.22 -42.29 14.29
C GLU A 534 -11.98 -42.76 12.85
N GLU A 535 -13.01 -42.64 12.01
CA GLU A 535 -12.99 -43.15 10.64
C GLU A 535 -11.87 -42.45 9.81
N THR A 536 -11.82 -41.12 9.82
CA THR A 536 -10.81 -40.36 9.12
C THR A 536 -9.40 -40.63 9.64
N SER A 537 -9.25 -40.71 10.99
CA SER A 537 -7.94 -40.97 11.60
C SER A 537 -7.39 -42.35 11.18
N LEU A 538 -8.25 -43.40 11.22
CA LEU A 538 -7.89 -44.76 10.79
C LEU A 538 -7.58 -44.80 9.29
N ALA A 539 -8.41 -44.17 8.46
CA ALA A 539 -8.20 -44.13 7.01
C ALA A 539 -6.83 -43.49 6.64
N ARG A 540 -6.46 -42.40 7.29
CA ARG A 540 -5.17 -41.73 7.07
C ARG A 540 -3.98 -42.58 7.55
N LEU A 541 -4.11 -43.26 8.66
CA LEU A 541 -3.08 -44.23 9.11
C LEU A 541 -2.92 -45.38 8.11
N ASP A 542 -4.05 -45.96 7.65
CA ASP A 542 -4.02 -47.06 6.65
C ASP A 542 -3.43 -46.63 5.32
N GLU A 543 -3.68 -45.39 4.87
CA GLU A 543 -3.07 -44.81 3.69
C GLU A 543 -1.55 -44.62 3.86
N ALA A 544 -1.12 -44.02 4.98
CA ALA A 544 0.29 -43.80 5.28
C ALA A 544 1.07 -45.10 5.39
N ILE A 545 0.48 -46.14 5.99
CA ILE A 545 1.09 -47.50 6.09
C ILE A 545 1.26 -48.15 4.71
N LYS A 546 0.36 -47.90 3.76
CA LYS A 546 0.47 -48.42 2.38
C LYS A 546 1.55 -47.70 1.55
N GLU A 547 1.84 -46.45 1.85
CA GLU A 547 2.84 -45.64 1.14
C GLU A 547 4.29 -45.93 1.60
N LEU A 548 4.45 -46.50 2.80
CA LEU A 548 5.75 -46.85 3.40
C LEU A 548 6.20 -48.26 3.03
#